data_b9bb26bf244c1e681b252b33ea7bd7b4
#
_entry.id   b9bb26bf244c1e681b252b33ea7bd7b4
#
_cell.length_a   1.000
_cell.length_b   1.000
_cell.length_c   1.000
_cell.angle_alpha   90.00
_cell.angle_beta   90.00
_cell.angle_gamma   90.00
#
_symmetry.space_group_name_H-M   'P 1'
#
loop_
_entity.id
_entity.type
_entity.pdbx_description
1 polymer ?
#
loop_
_entity_poly.entity_id
_entity_poly.type
_entity_poly.pdbx_seq_one_letter_code
_entity_poly.pdbx_strand_id
1 'polypeptide(L)'
;MPFGHTFDRLGSVKYFTWDDAKNEKLKADRGIGFEEIVFLIGQGHVLDILEHPNQQRYGGQRIFVIQRDNYVYLVPFVEDDRLIALKTIIASRKATKQYLEREPDDHET
;
A
#
# COMPACT_ATOMS: atom_id res chain seq x y z
N MET A 1 10.98 -9.64 9.70
CA MET A 1 10.69 -9.16 11.00
C MET A 1 9.59 -8.14 11.01
N PRO A 2 8.68 -8.23 11.90
CA PRO A 2 7.62 -7.25 11.91
C PRO A 2 8.16 -5.87 12.25
N PHE A 3 7.60 -4.87 11.66
CA PHE A 3 8.04 -3.53 11.89
C PHE A 3 6.84 -2.61 11.76
N GLY A 4 6.45 -1.96 12.84
CA GLY A 4 5.28 -1.14 12.86
C GLY A 4 4.02 -1.95 13.11
N HIS A 5 2.95 -1.26 13.38
CA HIS A 5 1.68 -1.93 13.65
C HIS A 5 0.54 -0.96 13.39
N THR A 6 -0.67 -1.50 13.31
CA THR A 6 -1.87 -0.72 13.16
C THR A 6 -2.97 -1.42 13.94
N PHE A 7 -4.10 -0.73 14.15
CA PHE A 7 -5.23 -1.31 14.85
C PHE A 7 -6.37 -1.51 13.86
N ASP A 8 -7.09 -2.63 14.01
CA ASP A 8 -8.28 -2.80 13.21
C ASP A 8 -9.43 -2.05 13.90
N ARG A 9 -10.61 -2.12 13.31
CA ARG A 9 -11.74 -1.35 13.83
C ARG A 9 -12.19 -1.82 15.20
N LEU A 10 -11.79 -3.01 15.63
CA LEU A 10 -12.15 -3.52 16.93
C LEU A 10 -11.05 -3.28 17.95
N GLY A 11 -9.99 -2.59 17.55
CA GLY A 11 -8.90 -2.28 18.47
C GLY A 11 -7.82 -3.33 18.55
N SER A 12 -7.90 -4.37 17.75
CA SER A 12 -6.85 -5.38 17.74
C SER A 12 -5.60 -4.84 17.06
N VAL A 13 -4.44 -5.22 17.58
CA VAL A 13 -3.18 -4.78 17.01
C VAL A 13 -2.73 -5.76 15.96
N LYS A 14 -2.35 -5.24 14.79
CA LYS A 14 -1.75 -6.05 13.74
C LYS A 14 -0.36 -5.53 13.45
N TYR A 15 0.54 -6.43 13.10
CA TYR A 15 1.92 -6.09 12.82
C TYR A 15 2.18 -6.23 11.33
N PHE A 16 3.00 -5.32 10.80
CA PHE A 16 3.41 -5.40 9.41
C PHE A 16 4.62 -6.30 9.30
N THR A 17 4.71 -7.04 8.22
CA THR A 17 5.87 -7.85 7.93
C THR A 17 6.17 -7.79 6.44
N TRP A 18 7.39 -8.10 6.05
CA TRP A 18 7.81 -8.12 4.66
C TRP A 18 9.10 -8.92 4.53
N ASP A 19 9.49 -9.17 3.29
CA ASP A 19 10.73 -9.85 2.98
C ASP A 19 11.88 -8.85 3.02
N ASP A 20 12.89 -9.08 3.85
CA ASP A 20 14.00 -8.14 4.00
C ASP A 20 14.80 -7.96 2.72
N ALA A 21 15.03 -9.03 1.97
CA ALA A 21 15.79 -8.92 0.73
C ALA A 21 15.05 -8.08 -0.29
N LYS A 22 13.74 -8.27 -0.37
CA LYS A 22 12.90 -7.47 -1.26
C LYS A 22 12.94 -6.01 -0.85
N ASN A 23 12.92 -5.75 0.45
CA ASN A 23 12.95 -4.39 0.96
C ASN A 23 14.24 -3.68 0.54
N GLU A 24 15.38 -4.36 0.69
CA GLU A 24 16.64 -3.75 0.32
C GLU A 24 16.71 -3.49 -1.19
N LYS A 25 16.16 -4.40 -1.98
CA LYS A 25 16.14 -4.22 -3.42
C LYS A 25 15.26 -3.04 -3.82
N LEU A 26 14.10 -2.89 -3.19
CA LEU A 26 13.21 -1.77 -3.49
C LEU A 26 13.87 -0.44 -3.11
N LYS A 27 14.56 -0.39 -1.98
CA LYS A 27 15.25 0.83 -1.58
C LYS A 27 16.36 1.18 -2.58
N ALA A 28 17.10 0.18 -3.03
CA ALA A 28 18.18 0.43 -3.98
C ALA A 28 17.65 0.83 -5.36
N ASP A 29 16.59 0.17 -5.82
CA ASP A 29 16.09 0.39 -7.17
C ASP A 29 15.14 1.57 -7.29
N ARG A 30 14.39 1.85 -6.24
CA ARG A 30 13.29 2.83 -6.33
C ARG A 30 13.34 3.90 -5.26
N GLY A 31 14.24 3.79 -4.32
CA GLY A 31 14.35 4.79 -3.26
C GLY A 31 13.21 4.76 -2.25
N ILE A 32 12.48 3.66 -2.15
CA ILE A 32 11.38 3.56 -1.21
C ILE A 32 11.35 2.15 -0.64
N GLY A 33 11.20 2.03 0.65
CA GLY A 33 11.13 0.74 1.31
C GLY A 33 9.84 0.56 2.07
N PHE A 34 9.65 -0.62 2.61
CA PHE A 34 8.42 -0.93 3.34
C PHE A 34 8.31 -0.13 4.63
N GLU A 35 9.41 0.28 5.23
CA GLU A 35 9.36 1.10 6.44
C GLU A 35 8.65 2.41 6.17
N GLU A 36 8.90 2.99 5.01
CA GLU A 36 8.23 4.24 4.65
C GLU A 36 6.76 4.01 4.37
N ILE A 37 6.42 2.87 3.79
CA ILE A 37 5.02 2.53 3.55
C ILE A 37 4.28 2.42 4.88
N VAL A 38 4.85 1.75 5.87
CA VAL A 38 4.24 1.64 7.19
C VAL A 38 4.04 3.01 7.81
N PHE A 39 5.05 3.88 7.69
CA PHE A 39 4.95 5.24 8.19
C PHE A 39 3.80 5.99 7.51
N LEU A 40 3.68 5.89 6.19
CA LEU A 40 2.63 6.58 5.45
C LEU A 40 1.24 6.06 5.82
N ILE A 41 1.11 4.76 6.03
CA ILE A 41 -0.15 4.20 6.48
C ILE A 41 -0.52 4.79 7.84
N GLY A 42 0.43 4.88 8.74
CA GLY A 42 0.19 5.44 10.06
C GLY A 42 -0.16 6.92 10.03
N GLN A 43 0.29 7.64 9.01
CA GLN A 43 0.00 9.06 8.86
C GLN A 43 -1.32 9.31 8.11
N GLY A 44 -2.01 8.27 7.71
CA GLY A 44 -3.30 8.43 7.04
C GLY A 44 -3.21 8.68 5.55
N HIS A 45 -2.11 8.31 4.92
CA HIS A 45 -1.96 8.53 3.49
C HIS A 45 -2.47 7.38 2.63
N VAL A 46 -3.35 6.57 3.17
CA VAL A 46 -4.02 5.50 2.41
C VAL A 46 -5.23 6.11 1.72
N LEU A 47 -5.21 6.14 0.41
CA LEU A 47 -6.30 6.71 -0.37
C LEU A 47 -7.41 5.70 -0.61
N ASP A 48 -7.08 4.43 -0.63
CA ASP A 48 -8.05 3.38 -0.92
C ASP A 48 -7.45 2.02 -0.59
N ILE A 49 -8.27 1.02 -0.48
CA ILE A 49 -7.85 -0.37 -0.36
C ILE A 49 -8.67 -1.16 -1.36
N LEU A 50 -7.99 -1.81 -2.28
CA LEU A 50 -8.65 -2.50 -3.39
C LEU A 50 -8.44 -4.00 -3.32
N GLU A 51 -9.35 -4.76 -3.92
CA GLU A 51 -9.16 -6.18 -4.13
C GLU A 51 -8.17 -6.37 -5.27
N HIS A 52 -7.31 -7.40 -5.18
CA HIS A 52 -6.42 -7.67 -6.31
C HIS A 52 -7.30 -8.08 -7.51
N PRO A 53 -7.01 -7.56 -8.69
CA PRO A 53 -7.87 -7.85 -9.86
C PRO A 53 -7.89 -9.32 -10.26
N ASN A 54 -6.86 -10.08 -9.95
CA ASN A 54 -6.85 -11.49 -10.30
C ASN A 54 -6.95 -12.34 -9.03
N GLN A 55 -8.16 -12.51 -8.55
CA GLN A 55 -8.39 -13.28 -7.33
C GLN A 55 -8.16 -14.77 -7.51
N GLN A 56 -8.25 -15.27 -8.72
CA GLN A 56 -7.97 -16.68 -8.93
C GLN A 56 -6.52 -17.01 -8.62
N ARG A 57 -5.61 -16.15 -9.04
CA ARG A 57 -4.19 -16.39 -8.83
C ARG A 57 -3.72 -15.81 -7.50
N TYR A 58 -4.30 -14.70 -7.06
CA TYR A 58 -3.86 -13.99 -5.87
C TYR A 58 -5.00 -13.87 -4.86
N GLY A 59 -5.64 -15.00 -4.58
CA GLY A 59 -6.78 -15.02 -3.69
C GLY A 59 -6.47 -14.42 -2.33
N GLY A 60 -7.37 -13.58 -1.86
CA GLY A 60 -7.21 -12.93 -0.57
C GLY A 60 -6.24 -11.77 -0.58
N GLN A 61 -5.58 -11.47 -1.71
CA GLN A 61 -4.66 -10.36 -1.77
C GLN A 61 -5.41 -9.08 -2.03
N ARG A 62 -5.08 -8.04 -1.30
CA ARG A 62 -5.64 -6.71 -1.49
C ARG A 62 -4.50 -5.74 -1.74
N ILE A 63 -4.82 -4.50 -2.05
CA ILE A 63 -3.83 -3.51 -2.43
C ILE A 63 -4.10 -2.21 -1.70
N PHE A 64 -3.11 -1.72 -0.94
CA PHE A 64 -3.17 -0.37 -0.40
C PHE A 64 -2.83 0.61 -1.53
N VAL A 65 -3.62 1.65 -1.66
CA VAL A 65 -3.35 2.75 -2.59
C VAL A 65 -2.79 3.87 -1.72
N ILE A 66 -1.51 4.18 -1.85
CA ILE A 66 -0.80 5.06 -0.94
C ILE A 66 -0.25 6.28 -1.66
N GLN A 67 -0.50 7.45 -1.08
CA GLN A 67 0.08 8.67 -1.61
C GLN A 67 1.40 8.98 -0.90
N ARG A 68 2.42 9.24 -1.69
CA ARG A 68 3.70 9.70 -1.21
C ARG A 68 4.05 10.93 -2.05
N ASP A 69 4.07 12.09 -1.41
CA ASP A 69 4.25 13.36 -2.13
C ASP A 69 3.20 13.50 -3.22
N ASN A 70 3.57 13.64 -4.44
CA ASN A 70 2.64 13.84 -5.55
C ASN A 70 2.45 12.58 -6.39
N TYR A 71 2.75 11.44 -5.83
CA TYR A 71 2.66 10.20 -6.60
C TYR A 71 1.93 9.11 -5.82
N VAL A 72 1.35 8.16 -6.54
CA VAL A 72 0.60 7.08 -5.92
C VAL A 72 1.33 5.76 -6.11
N TYR A 73 1.42 5.01 -5.03
CA TYR A 73 2.05 3.70 -5.02
C TYR A 73 1.02 2.65 -4.65
N LEU A 74 1.11 1.51 -5.27
CA LEU A 74 0.24 0.37 -4.98
C LEU A 74 1.05 -0.64 -4.21
N VAL A 75 0.52 -1.09 -3.08
CA VAL A 75 1.25 -2.00 -2.20
C VAL A 75 0.36 -3.21 -1.92
N PRO A 76 0.54 -4.29 -2.70
CA PRO A 76 -0.21 -5.51 -2.47
C PRO A 76 0.14 -6.13 -1.13
N PHE A 77 -0.85 -6.68 -0.48
CA PHE A 77 -0.66 -7.29 0.83
C PHE A 77 -1.65 -8.42 1.05
N VAL A 78 -1.32 -9.29 2.00
CA VAL A 78 -2.27 -10.28 2.52
C VAL A 78 -2.27 -10.11 4.02
N GLU A 79 -3.38 -10.46 4.65
CA GLU A 79 -3.44 -10.31 6.09
C GLU A 79 -4.19 -11.45 6.75
N ASP A 80 -3.87 -11.68 8.01
CA ASP A 80 -4.61 -12.63 8.82
C ASP A 80 -4.93 -11.91 10.14
N ASP A 81 -5.22 -12.65 11.19
CA ASP A 81 -5.62 -12.04 12.46
C ASP A 81 -4.55 -11.17 13.08
N ARG A 82 -3.30 -11.40 12.78
CA ARG A 82 -2.19 -10.74 13.46
C ARG A 82 -1.24 -9.98 12.55
N LEU A 83 -1.13 -10.41 11.31
CA LEU A 83 -0.10 -9.88 10.41
C LEU A 83 -0.68 -9.29 9.14
N ILE A 84 -0.02 -8.23 8.69
CA ILE A 84 -0.25 -7.67 7.37
C ILE A 84 1.07 -7.84 6.63
N ALA A 85 1.10 -8.75 5.68
CA ALA A 85 2.32 -9.05 4.94
C ALA A 85 2.35 -8.22 3.66
N LEU A 86 3.24 -7.24 3.62
CA LEU A 86 3.39 -6.35 2.46
C LEU A 86 4.24 -7.08 1.43
N LYS A 87 3.76 -7.13 0.18
CA LYS A 87 4.39 -7.98 -0.83
C LYS A 87 5.36 -7.25 -1.74
N THR A 88 5.02 -6.06 -2.18
CA THR A 88 5.90 -5.26 -3.04
C THR A 88 5.40 -3.82 -3.04
N ILE A 89 6.11 -2.94 -3.74
CA ILE A 89 5.73 -1.53 -3.86
C ILE A 89 5.81 -1.20 -5.34
N ILE A 90 4.71 -0.74 -5.91
CA ILE A 90 4.62 -0.46 -7.33
C ILE A 90 4.24 1.00 -7.54
N ALA A 91 5.11 1.77 -8.16
CA ALA A 91 4.78 3.14 -8.55
C ALA A 91 3.77 3.08 -9.68
N SER A 92 2.68 3.81 -9.60
CA SER A 92 1.62 3.71 -10.59
C SER A 92 1.24 5.08 -11.15
N ARG A 93 1.60 5.32 -12.40
CA ARG A 93 1.19 6.54 -13.08
C ARG A 93 -0.32 6.58 -13.26
N LYS A 94 -0.92 5.45 -13.59
CA LYS A 94 -2.36 5.39 -13.79
C LYS A 94 -3.11 5.73 -12.50
N ALA A 95 -2.68 5.17 -11.39
CA ALA A 95 -3.32 5.46 -10.12
C ALA A 95 -3.07 6.91 -9.70
N THR A 96 -1.90 7.45 -9.99
CA THR A 96 -1.61 8.85 -9.69
C THR A 96 -2.60 9.76 -10.41
N LYS A 97 -2.84 9.50 -11.68
CA LYS A 97 -3.82 10.28 -12.41
C LYS A 97 -5.23 10.09 -11.86
N GLN A 98 -5.57 8.89 -11.54
CA GLN A 98 -6.91 8.58 -11.08
C GLN A 98 -7.21 9.23 -9.72
N TYR A 99 -6.26 9.24 -8.81
CA TYR A 99 -6.51 9.70 -7.45
C TYR A 99 -6.05 11.13 -7.18
N LEU A 100 -5.05 11.62 -7.89
CA LEU A 100 -4.49 12.93 -7.58
C LEU A 100 -4.66 13.98 -8.68
N GLU A 101 -4.77 13.56 -9.94
CA GLU A 101 -4.81 14.53 -11.03
C GLU A 101 -6.18 14.64 -11.67
N ARG A 102 -7.20 14.12 -11.02
CA ARG A 102 -8.53 14.20 -11.57
C ARG A 102 -9.00 15.63 -11.57
N GLU A 103 -9.53 16.07 -12.70
CA GLU A 103 -10.02 17.42 -12.81
C GLU A 103 -11.33 17.56 -12.09
N PRO A 104 -11.48 18.60 -11.33
CA PRO A 104 -12.71 18.78 -10.60
C PRO A 104 -13.93 18.92 -11.48
N ASP A 105 -13.77 19.44 -12.66
CA ASP A 105 -14.90 19.65 -13.50
C ASP A 105 -14.97 18.65 -14.54
N ASP A 106 -14.30 17.59 -14.40
CA ASP A 106 -14.29 16.64 -15.33
C ASP A 106 -15.57 16.41 -15.77
N HIS A 107 -16.37 16.46 -15.00
CA HIS A 107 -17.48 16.16 -15.35
C HIS A 107 -18.33 17.21 -15.41
N GLU A 108 -18.05 18.13 -15.04
CA GLU A 108 -18.88 19.05 -15.00
C GLU A 108 -18.90 19.81 -15.96
N THR A 109 -18.33 19.65 -16.51
CA THR A 109 -18.39 20.47 -17.43
C THR A 109 -18.95 20.02 -18.25
#